data_a1850f3a8f4f58704c95b269d4c8d391
#
_entry.id   a1850f3a8f4f58704c95b269d4c8d391
#
_cell.length_a   1.000
_cell.length_b   1.000
_cell.length_c   1.000
_cell.angle_alpha   90.00
_cell.angle_beta   90.00
_cell.angle_gamma   90.00
#
_symmetry.space_group_name_H-M   'P 1'
#
loop_
_entity.id
_entity.type
_entity.pdbx_description
1 polymer ?
#
loop_
_entity_poly.entity_id
_entity_poly.type
_entity_poly.pdbx_seq_one_letter_code
_entity_poly.pdbx_strand_id
1 'polypeptide(L)'
;TVFIDLGKVEAILAQNEQIPGEVYEYHDRMKFYIIEVKKTNKGPQILVSRTHPGLLKRLFELEVPEIHDGLVEIKSVAREAGTRSKIAVYTKDENIDPVGACVGHKGMRVQNIVTELRGEKIDIVRYSEDPDEFVANALSPAKVVSTTTNAEEKICRVVVPDYQLSLAIGKEGQNARLAAKLTSWK
;
A
#
# COMPACT_ATOMS: atom_id res chain seq x y z
N THR A 1 21.03 -12.82 -2.71
CA THR A 1 20.92 -12.34 -1.32
C THR A 1 21.73 -11.07 -1.14
N VAL A 2 21.13 -10.08 -0.51
CA VAL A 2 21.79 -8.81 -0.22
C VAL A 2 21.93 -8.69 1.30
N PHE A 3 23.07 -8.21 1.77
CA PHE A 3 23.32 -7.96 3.19
C PHE A 3 23.17 -6.47 3.48
N ILE A 4 22.42 -6.18 4.54
CA ILE A 4 22.05 -4.81 4.91
C ILE A 4 22.72 -4.45 6.24
N ASP A 5 23.46 -3.36 6.26
CA ASP A 5 24.08 -2.83 7.46
C ASP A 5 23.07 -1.99 8.24
N LEU A 6 22.71 -2.45 9.43
CA LEU A 6 21.81 -1.74 10.34
C LEU A 6 22.57 -0.92 11.41
N GLY A 7 23.89 -0.81 11.26
CA GLY A 7 24.76 -0.12 12.20
C GLY A 7 25.44 -1.09 13.19
N LYS A 8 24.69 -1.69 14.08
CA LYS A 8 25.22 -2.62 15.09
C LYS A 8 25.15 -4.09 14.67
N VAL A 9 24.25 -4.41 13.75
CA VAL A 9 24.02 -5.76 13.24
C VAL A 9 23.77 -5.71 11.75
N GLU A 10 23.88 -6.88 11.12
CA GLU A 10 23.60 -7.03 9.68
C GLU A 10 22.31 -7.79 9.48
N ALA A 11 21.51 -7.33 8.52
CA ALA A 11 20.26 -7.98 8.13
C ALA A 11 20.42 -8.66 6.76
N ILE A 12 19.52 -9.58 6.47
CA ILE A 12 19.50 -10.34 5.22
C ILE A 12 18.27 -9.98 4.43
N LEU A 13 18.47 -9.58 3.17
CA LEU A 13 17.43 -9.36 2.19
C LEU A 13 17.48 -10.51 1.17
N ALA A 14 16.62 -11.51 1.36
CA ALA A 14 16.54 -12.65 0.47
C ALA A 14 15.99 -12.24 -0.89
N GLN A 15 16.27 -13.04 -1.92
CA GLN A 15 15.86 -12.72 -3.29
C GLN A 15 14.34 -12.55 -3.44
N ASN A 16 13.56 -13.40 -2.79
CA ASN A 16 12.10 -13.32 -2.80
C ASN A 16 11.53 -12.11 -2.06
N GLU A 17 12.36 -11.42 -1.28
CA GLU A 17 11.98 -10.21 -0.56
C GLU A 17 12.49 -8.93 -1.24
N GLN A 18 13.11 -9.07 -2.39
CA GLN A 18 13.58 -7.95 -3.20
C GLN A 18 12.51 -7.55 -4.21
N ILE A 19 12.34 -6.24 -4.43
CA ILE A 19 11.43 -5.74 -5.47
C ILE A 19 12.02 -6.11 -6.83
N PRO A 20 11.24 -6.74 -7.72
CA PRO A 20 11.73 -7.07 -9.07
C PRO A 20 12.21 -5.82 -9.80
N GLY A 21 13.42 -5.90 -10.35
CA GLY A 21 14.03 -4.78 -11.08
C GLY A 21 14.69 -3.72 -10.22
N GLU A 22 14.54 -3.78 -8.89
CA GLU A 22 15.23 -2.85 -7.99
C GLU A 22 16.69 -3.25 -7.84
N VAL A 23 17.58 -2.27 -7.96
CA VAL A 23 19.02 -2.47 -7.84
C VAL A 23 19.48 -2.00 -6.46
N TYR A 24 20.28 -2.83 -5.79
CA TYR A 24 20.84 -2.53 -4.47
C TYR A 24 22.34 -2.30 -4.63
N GLU A 25 22.73 -1.04 -4.60
CA GLU A 25 24.12 -0.66 -4.77
C GLU A 25 24.80 -0.41 -3.43
N TYR A 26 26.11 -0.52 -3.43
CA TYR A 26 26.94 -0.24 -2.26
C TYR A 26 26.69 1.21 -1.81
N HIS A 27 26.56 1.40 -0.50
CA HIS A 27 26.28 2.71 0.12
C HIS A 27 24.89 3.29 -0.11
N ASP A 28 23.98 2.59 -0.79
CA ASP A 28 22.59 3.00 -0.86
C ASP A 28 21.95 2.98 0.53
N ARG A 29 21.14 4.00 0.81
CA ARG A 29 20.34 4.05 2.04
C ARG A 29 18.88 3.85 1.67
N MET A 30 18.28 2.84 2.28
CA MET A 30 16.91 2.45 1.99
C MET A 30 16.21 2.01 3.26
N LYS A 31 14.89 2.08 3.25
CA LYS A 31 14.07 1.57 4.36
C LYS A 31 13.64 0.14 4.06
N PHE A 32 13.65 -0.68 5.10
CA PHE A 32 13.29 -2.08 5.03
C PHE A 32 12.31 -2.42 6.13
N TYR A 33 11.44 -3.38 5.85
CA TYR A 33 10.54 -3.94 6.85
C TYR A 33 11.16 -5.19 7.46
N ILE A 34 11.25 -5.23 8.79
CA ILE A 34 11.77 -6.40 9.49
C ILE A 34 10.67 -7.46 9.54
N ILE A 35 10.90 -8.60 8.88
CA ILE A 35 9.92 -9.70 8.84
C ILE A 35 10.10 -10.62 10.03
N GLU A 36 11.35 -10.90 10.40
CA GLU A 36 11.65 -11.89 11.42
C GLU A 36 13.00 -11.63 12.05
N VAL A 37 13.11 -11.91 13.34
CA VAL A 37 14.37 -11.93 14.08
C VAL A 37 14.51 -13.31 14.68
N LYS A 38 15.54 -14.06 14.25
CA LYS A 38 15.84 -15.40 14.77
C LYS A 38 17.07 -15.34 15.67
N LYS A 39 17.03 -16.09 16.76
CA LYS A 39 18.22 -16.31 17.58
C LYS A 39 18.96 -17.52 17.04
N THR A 40 20.23 -17.34 16.72
CA THR A 40 21.10 -18.43 16.27
C THR A 40 22.33 -18.52 17.18
N ASN A 41 23.07 -19.63 17.06
CA ASN A 41 24.33 -19.82 17.83
C ASN A 41 25.37 -18.76 17.52
N LYS A 42 25.25 -18.09 16.36
CA LYS A 42 26.17 -17.03 15.92
C LYS A 42 25.63 -15.63 16.19
N GLY A 43 24.53 -15.51 16.95
CA GLY A 43 23.89 -14.23 17.23
C GLY A 43 22.53 -14.09 16.54
N PRO A 44 21.89 -12.91 16.63
CA PRO A 44 20.59 -12.70 16.00
C PRO A 44 20.70 -12.64 14.47
N GLN A 45 19.78 -13.30 13.79
CA GLN A 45 19.59 -13.21 12.35
C GLN A 45 18.36 -12.39 12.06
N ILE A 46 18.53 -11.28 11.36
CA ILE A 46 17.44 -10.35 11.04
C ILE A 46 17.10 -10.49 9.57
N LEU A 47 15.82 -10.82 9.29
CA LEU A 47 15.31 -10.92 7.93
C LEU A 47 14.47 -9.69 7.62
N VAL A 48 14.74 -9.06 6.48
CA VAL A 48 14.06 -7.84 6.05
C VAL A 48 13.44 -8.01 4.68
N SER A 49 12.50 -7.12 4.35
CA SER A 49 11.76 -7.15 3.09
C SER A 49 11.58 -5.77 2.51
N ARG A 50 11.57 -5.71 1.19
CA ARG A 50 11.15 -4.53 0.40
C ARG A 50 9.79 -4.76 -0.26
N THR A 51 9.27 -5.99 -0.25
CA THR A 51 8.01 -6.35 -0.93
C THR A 51 6.83 -6.50 0.01
N HIS A 52 7.06 -6.63 1.31
CA HIS A 52 6.01 -6.88 2.29
C HIS A 52 5.04 -5.67 2.38
N PRO A 53 3.72 -5.91 2.42
CA PRO A 53 2.74 -4.81 2.59
C PRO A 53 2.96 -3.98 3.85
N GLY A 54 3.53 -4.56 4.89
CA GLY A 54 3.87 -3.88 6.13
C GLY A 54 4.86 -2.73 5.94
N LEU A 55 5.75 -2.81 4.95
CA LEU A 55 6.66 -1.71 4.63
C LEU A 55 5.87 -0.46 4.25
N LEU A 56 4.89 -0.59 3.38
CA LEU A 56 4.05 0.52 2.95
C LEU A 56 3.30 1.15 4.14
N LYS A 57 2.73 0.31 4.98
CA LYS A 57 2.03 0.75 6.18
C LYS A 57 2.95 1.54 7.12
N ARG A 58 4.17 1.04 7.35
CA ARG A 58 5.15 1.71 8.22
C ARG A 58 5.66 3.01 7.62
N LEU A 59 5.84 3.07 6.30
CA LEU A 59 6.25 4.31 5.63
C LEU A 59 5.19 5.40 5.81
N PHE A 60 3.91 5.07 5.73
CA PHE A 60 2.83 6.01 6.00
C PHE A 60 2.80 6.45 7.46
N GLU A 61 3.06 5.56 8.41
CA GLU A 61 3.16 5.92 9.83
C GLU A 61 4.28 6.93 10.09
N LEU A 62 5.40 6.78 9.40
CA LEU A 62 6.53 7.69 9.53
C LEU A 62 6.27 9.05 8.88
N GLU A 63 5.58 9.07 7.73
CA GLU A 63 5.37 10.27 6.93
C GLU A 63 4.17 11.10 7.40
N VAL A 64 3.13 10.44 7.94
CA VAL A 64 1.84 11.06 8.26
C VAL A 64 1.65 11.12 9.77
N PRO A 65 1.80 12.30 10.40
CA PRO A 65 1.66 12.44 11.85
C PRO A 65 0.30 11.98 12.36
N GLU A 66 -0.78 12.22 11.63
CA GLU A 66 -2.13 11.83 12.01
C GLU A 66 -2.27 10.31 12.12
N ILE A 67 -1.52 9.53 11.33
CA ILE A 67 -1.48 8.07 11.45
C ILE A 67 -0.67 7.68 12.69
N HIS A 68 0.49 8.27 12.88
CA HIS A 68 1.33 8.01 14.05
C HIS A 68 0.58 8.28 15.36
N ASP A 69 -0.20 9.35 15.40
CA ASP A 69 -0.95 9.76 16.60
C ASP A 69 -2.27 9.00 16.78
N GLY A 70 -2.62 8.12 15.85
CA GLY A 70 -3.84 7.32 15.93
C GLY A 70 -5.11 8.03 15.48
N LEU A 71 -5.02 9.23 14.94
CA LEU A 71 -6.18 9.98 14.46
C LEU A 71 -6.69 9.46 13.11
N VAL A 72 -5.81 8.91 12.29
CA VAL A 72 -6.11 8.26 11.02
C VAL A 72 -5.63 6.82 11.09
N GLU A 73 -6.49 5.89 10.67
CA GLU A 73 -6.17 4.46 10.65
C GLU A 73 -5.98 3.97 9.22
N ILE A 74 -5.02 3.06 9.02
CA ILE A 74 -4.91 2.28 7.79
C ILE A 74 -5.73 1.00 7.99
N LYS A 75 -6.83 0.86 7.25
CA LYS A 75 -7.74 -0.28 7.38
C LYS A 75 -7.28 -1.50 6.62
N SER A 76 -6.70 -1.28 5.44
CA SER A 76 -6.20 -2.38 4.61
C SER A 76 -5.14 -1.87 3.63
N VAL A 77 -4.36 -2.80 3.13
CA VAL A 77 -3.30 -2.53 2.15
C VAL A 77 -3.36 -3.63 1.09
N ALA A 78 -3.32 -3.26 -0.18
CA ALA A 78 -3.12 -4.17 -1.30
C ALA A 78 -1.90 -3.68 -2.07
N ARG A 79 -0.91 -4.55 -2.23
CA ARG A 79 0.37 -4.15 -2.81
C ARG A 79 0.86 -5.12 -3.87
N GLU A 80 1.23 -4.56 -5.03
CA GLU A 80 2.03 -5.23 -6.04
C GLU A 80 3.36 -4.49 -6.09
N ALA A 81 4.32 -5.00 -5.35
CA ALA A 81 5.60 -4.32 -5.10
C ALA A 81 6.32 -3.94 -6.39
N GLY A 82 6.81 -2.71 -6.44
CA GLY A 82 7.51 -2.17 -7.59
C GLY A 82 6.62 -1.57 -8.67
N THR A 83 5.32 -1.82 -8.63
CA THR A 83 4.39 -1.32 -9.65
C THR A 83 3.31 -0.41 -9.07
N ARG A 84 2.39 -0.94 -8.30
CA ARG A 84 1.28 -0.16 -7.76
C ARG A 84 0.76 -0.75 -6.46
N SER A 85 0.27 0.13 -5.60
CA SER A 85 -0.35 -0.25 -4.32
C SER A 85 -1.54 0.64 -4.04
N LYS A 86 -2.46 0.12 -3.21
CA LYS A 86 -3.60 0.87 -2.68
C LYS A 86 -3.63 0.74 -1.19
N ILE A 87 -3.92 1.83 -0.48
CA ILE A 87 -4.19 1.79 0.96
C ILE A 87 -5.57 2.35 1.23
N ALA A 88 -6.29 1.76 2.18
CA ALA A 88 -7.56 2.26 2.66
C ALA A 88 -7.37 2.93 4.01
N VAL A 89 -7.79 4.19 4.11
CA VAL A 89 -7.62 5.01 5.31
C VAL A 89 -8.95 5.47 5.85
N TYR A 90 -9.02 5.66 7.17
CA TYR A 90 -10.23 5.99 7.89
C TYR A 90 -9.95 6.87 9.09
N THR A 91 -10.91 7.71 9.46
CA THR A 91 -10.88 8.46 10.70
C THR A 91 -12.26 8.51 11.34
N LYS A 92 -12.30 8.54 12.67
CA LYS A 92 -13.53 8.78 13.43
C LYS A 92 -13.80 10.26 13.61
N ASP A 93 -12.81 11.11 13.36
CA ASP A 93 -12.91 12.57 13.54
C ASP A 93 -13.44 13.21 12.26
N GLU A 94 -14.65 13.78 12.33
CA GLU A 94 -15.29 14.43 11.18
C GLU A 94 -14.54 15.67 10.69
N ASN A 95 -13.67 16.24 11.51
CA ASN A 95 -12.87 17.41 11.14
C ASN A 95 -11.57 17.05 10.40
N ILE A 96 -11.26 15.77 10.29
CA ILE A 96 -10.06 15.30 9.61
C ILE A 96 -10.45 14.64 8.28
N ASP A 97 -9.77 15.05 7.20
CA ASP A 97 -9.84 14.34 5.92
C ASP A 97 -8.72 13.27 5.90
N PRO A 98 -9.06 11.99 6.02
CA PRO A 98 -8.03 10.95 6.11
C PRO A 98 -7.23 10.81 4.82
N VAL A 99 -7.85 10.97 3.67
CA VAL A 99 -7.15 10.90 2.37
C VAL A 99 -6.24 12.12 2.20
N GLY A 100 -6.75 13.30 2.47
CA GLY A 100 -5.97 14.54 2.38
C GLY A 100 -4.76 14.54 3.31
N ALA A 101 -4.92 14.00 4.53
CA ALA A 101 -3.81 13.87 5.49
C ALA A 101 -2.68 13.01 4.94
N CYS A 102 -3.02 11.91 4.26
CA CYS A 102 -2.03 10.99 3.69
C CYS A 102 -1.40 11.52 2.40
N VAL A 103 -2.16 12.24 1.58
CA VAL A 103 -1.65 12.86 0.35
C VAL A 103 -0.67 13.99 0.69
N GLY A 104 -1.05 14.83 1.65
CA GLY A 104 -0.26 15.96 2.09
C GLY A 104 -0.37 17.15 1.16
N HIS A 105 0.24 18.26 1.57
CA HIS A 105 0.24 19.51 0.80
C HIS A 105 0.89 19.29 -0.57
N LYS A 106 0.15 19.58 -1.64
CA LYS A 106 0.60 19.35 -3.04
C LYS A 106 1.07 17.93 -3.31
N GLY A 107 0.53 16.95 -2.58
CA GLY A 107 0.92 15.54 -2.74
C GLY A 107 2.29 15.18 -2.19
N MET A 108 2.91 16.03 -1.38
CA MET A 108 4.29 15.83 -0.94
C MET A 108 4.48 14.61 -0.05
N ARG A 109 3.51 14.30 0.81
CA ARG A 109 3.63 13.14 1.71
C ARG A 109 3.62 11.83 0.95
N VAL A 110 2.64 11.65 0.07
CA VAL A 110 2.57 10.43 -0.76
C VAL A 110 3.74 10.36 -1.73
N GLN A 111 4.19 11.51 -2.27
CA GLN A 111 5.33 11.53 -3.19
C GLN A 111 6.63 11.11 -2.49
N ASN A 112 6.82 11.48 -1.24
CA ASN A 112 7.99 11.04 -0.48
C ASN A 112 8.04 9.51 -0.36
N ILE A 113 6.88 8.88 -0.19
CA ILE A 113 6.79 7.42 -0.11
C ILE A 113 7.01 6.79 -1.48
N VAL A 114 6.43 7.36 -2.53
CA VAL A 114 6.66 6.90 -3.92
C VAL A 114 8.14 6.94 -4.26
N THR A 115 8.83 8.02 -3.86
CA THR A 115 10.28 8.18 -4.09
C THR A 115 11.09 7.12 -3.31
N GLU A 116 10.74 6.85 -2.06
CA GLU A 116 11.40 5.80 -1.27
C GLU A 116 11.26 4.43 -1.94
N LEU A 117 10.09 4.16 -2.52
CA LEU A 117 9.81 2.90 -3.21
C LEU A 117 10.22 2.94 -4.70
N ARG A 118 10.97 3.97 -5.09
CA ARG A 118 11.57 4.12 -6.42
C ARG A 118 10.55 4.07 -7.56
N GLY A 119 9.41 4.70 -7.39
CA GLY A 119 8.41 4.89 -8.43
C GLY A 119 7.19 3.98 -8.36
N GLU A 120 7.03 3.21 -7.30
CA GLU A 120 5.81 2.44 -7.07
C GLU A 120 4.63 3.41 -6.88
N LYS A 121 3.61 3.30 -7.73
CA LYS A 121 2.43 4.17 -7.65
C LYS A 121 1.56 3.80 -6.46
N ILE A 122 1.00 4.80 -5.79
CA ILE A 122 0.21 4.59 -4.58
C ILE A 122 -1.13 5.32 -4.72
N ASP A 123 -2.23 4.57 -4.60
CA ASP A 123 -3.57 5.11 -4.52
C ASP A 123 -4.04 5.12 -3.06
N ILE A 124 -4.44 6.27 -2.58
CA ILE A 124 -4.98 6.42 -1.23
C ILE A 124 -6.50 6.43 -1.34
N VAL A 125 -7.14 5.44 -0.71
CA VAL A 125 -8.56 5.16 -0.82
C VAL A 125 -9.23 5.46 0.51
N ARG A 126 -10.38 6.16 0.46
CA ARG A 126 -11.19 6.36 1.66
C ARG A 126 -11.93 5.07 1.99
N TYR A 127 -11.70 4.55 3.19
CA TYR A 127 -12.43 3.41 3.70
C TYR A 127 -13.89 3.80 3.97
N SER A 128 -14.82 2.91 3.68
CA SER A 128 -16.24 3.04 4.06
C SER A 128 -16.75 1.70 4.57
N GLU A 129 -17.62 1.73 5.56
CA GLU A 129 -18.31 0.54 6.04
C GLU A 129 -19.35 0.06 5.03
N ASP A 130 -19.83 0.95 4.15
CA ASP A 130 -20.69 0.59 3.03
C ASP A 130 -19.84 -0.06 1.93
N PRO A 131 -20.06 -1.36 1.64
CA PRO A 131 -19.27 -2.05 0.62
C PRO A 131 -19.36 -1.40 -0.77
N ASP A 132 -20.52 -0.89 -1.14
CA ASP A 132 -20.73 -0.23 -2.43
C ASP A 132 -19.84 0.99 -2.57
N GLU A 133 -19.83 1.84 -1.56
CA GLU A 133 -18.99 3.03 -1.52
C GLU A 133 -17.50 2.68 -1.47
N PHE A 134 -17.13 1.70 -0.65
CA PHE A 134 -15.73 1.31 -0.51
C PHE A 134 -15.16 0.75 -1.80
N VAL A 135 -15.90 -0.13 -2.48
CA VAL A 135 -15.46 -0.68 -3.77
C VAL A 135 -15.34 0.42 -4.83
N ALA A 136 -16.31 1.34 -4.89
CA ALA A 136 -16.26 2.48 -5.81
C ALA A 136 -15.00 3.34 -5.56
N ASN A 137 -14.71 3.65 -4.30
CA ASN A 137 -13.53 4.42 -3.93
C ASN A 137 -12.23 3.67 -4.27
N ALA A 138 -12.21 2.35 -4.08
CA ALA A 138 -11.04 1.51 -4.34
C ALA A 138 -10.66 1.44 -5.82
N LEU A 139 -11.60 1.69 -6.72
CA LEU A 139 -11.33 1.71 -8.16
C LEU A 139 -10.71 3.03 -8.64
N SER A 140 -10.47 3.99 -7.73
CA SER A 140 -9.72 5.20 -8.06
C SER A 140 -8.45 4.86 -8.87
N PRO A 141 -8.07 5.62 -9.88
CA PRO A 141 -8.63 6.92 -10.28
C PRO A 141 -9.87 6.82 -11.20
N ALA A 142 -10.40 5.62 -11.47
CA ALA A 142 -11.60 5.48 -12.29
C ALA A 142 -12.83 6.00 -11.56
N LYS A 143 -13.70 6.65 -12.30
CA LYS A 143 -14.99 7.15 -11.77
C LYS A 143 -16.07 6.13 -12.02
N VAL A 144 -16.80 5.77 -10.97
CA VAL A 144 -17.82 4.73 -10.97
C VAL A 144 -19.21 5.38 -11.03
N VAL A 145 -20.09 4.83 -11.87
CA VAL A 145 -21.48 5.26 -11.97
C VAL A 145 -22.33 4.63 -10.86
N SER A 146 -22.22 3.32 -10.70
CA SER A 146 -22.97 2.59 -9.67
C SER A 146 -22.27 1.30 -9.28
N THR A 147 -22.58 0.82 -8.07
CA THR A 147 -22.10 -0.45 -7.55
C THR A 147 -23.26 -1.21 -6.94
N THR A 148 -23.24 -2.53 -7.09
CA THR A 148 -24.19 -3.44 -6.47
C THR A 148 -23.43 -4.61 -5.87
N THR A 149 -23.59 -4.83 -4.56
CA THR A 149 -22.92 -5.92 -3.87
C THR A 149 -23.86 -7.08 -3.60
N ASN A 150 -23.32 -8.30 -3.70
CA ASN A 150 -23.96 -9.53 -3.25
C ASN A 150 -23.12 -10.09 -2.09
N ALA A 151 -23.63 -9.92 -0.87
CA ALA A 151 -22.90 -10.30 0.34
C ALA A 151 -22.69 -11.81 0.48
N GLU A 152 -23.61 -12.62 -0.03
CA GLU A 152 -23.50 -14.09 0.06
C GLU A 152 -22.35 -14.61 -0.80
N GLU A 153 -22.21 -14.11 -2.00
CA GLU A 153 -21.18 -14.52 -2.95
C GLU A 153 -19.90 -13.69 -2.84
N LYS A 154 -19.93 -12.62 -2.07
CA LYS A 154 -18.81 -11.66 -1.97
C LYS A 154 -18.43 -11.07 -3.33
N ILE A 155 -19.43 -10.82 -4.15
CA ILE A 155 -19.27 -10.23 -5.49
C ILE A 155 -19.80 -8.80 -5.49
N CYS A 156 -19.06 -7.90 -6.12
CA CYS A 156 -19.49 -6.54 -6.39
C CYS A 156 -19.52 -6.29 -7.88
N ARG A 157 -20.71 -5.90 -8.38
CA ARG A 157 -20.87 -5.49 -9.77
C ARG A 157 -20.73 -3.99 -9.85
N VAL A 158 -19.80 -3.54 -10.69
CA VAL A 158 -19.48 -2.13 -10.84
C VAL A 158 -19.81 -1.68 -12.25
N VAL A 159 -20.49 -0.54 -12.36
CA VAL A 159 -20.80 0.09 -13.65
C VAL A 159 -19.98 1.37 -13.77
N VAL A 160 -19.26 1.48 -14.87
CA VAL A 160 -18.47 2.67 -15.20
C VAL A 160 -18.85 3.18 -16.58
N PRO A 161 -18.63 4.47 -16.90
CA PRO A 161 -18.78 4.95 -18.27
C PRO A 161 -17.80 4.21 -19.19
N ASP A 162 -18.17 4.01 -20.44
CA ASP A 162 -17.32 3.28 -21.41
C ASP A 162 -15.90 3.82 -21.48
N TYR A 163 -15.73 5.14 -21.44
CA TYR A 163 -14.40 5.76 -21.50
C TYR A 163 -13.56 5.57 -20.23
N GLN A 164 -14.17 5.09 -19.14
CA GLN A 164 -13.49 4.77 -17.88
C GLN A 164 -13.16 3.28 -17.72
N LEU A 165 -13.68 2.42 -18.59
CA LEU A 165 -13.56 0.97 -18.42
C LEU A 165 -12.11 0.50 -18.38
N SER A 166 -11.29 0.95 -19.31
CA SER A 166 -9.87 0.60 -19.35
C SER A 166 -9.13 1.08 -18.10
N LEU A 167 -9.49 2.26 -17.59
CA LEU A 167 -8.89 2.81 -16.37
C LEU A 167 -9.32 2.01 -15.14
N ALA A 168 -10.59 1.62 -15.06
CA ALA A 168 -11.12 0.83 -13.95
C ALA A 168 -10.47 -0.54 -13.86
N ILE A 169 -10.27 -1.20 -15.00
CA ILE A 169 -9.59 -2.50 -15.08
C ILE A 169 -8.10 -2.33 -14.82
N GLY A 170 -7.49 -1.35 -15.47
CA GLY A 170 -6.07 -1.08 -15.41
C GLY A 170 -5.26 -2.00 -16.30
N LYS A 171 -3.98 -1.70 -16.46
CA LYS A 171 -3.05 -2.50 -17.25
C LYS A 171 -2.97 -3.92 -16.64
N GLU A 172 -3.21 -4.92 -17.48
CA GLU A 172 -3.22 -6.34 -17.05
C GLU A 172 -4.18 -6.64 -15.89
N GLY A 173 -5.23 -5.84 -15.76
CA GLY A 173 -6.22 -6.01 -14.70
C GLY A 173 -5.76 -5.53 -13.32
N GLN A 174 -4.66 -4.82 -13.23
CA GLN A 174 -4.02 -4.44 -11.97
C GLN A 174 -4.93 -3.59 -11.08
N ASN A 175 -5.60 -2.60 -11.63
CA ASN A 175 -6.45 -1.71 -10.82
C ASN A 175 -7.61 -2.48 -10.19
N ALA A 176 -8.31 -3.29 -10.97
CA ALA A 176 -9.40 -4.13 -10.47
C ALA A 176 -8.91 -5.18 -9.47
N ARG A 177 -7.77 -5.80 -9.75
CA ARG A 177 -7.18 -6.81 -8.86
C ARG A 177 -6.79 -6.23 -7.50
N LEU A 178 -6.15 -5.06 -7.49
CA LEU A 178 -5.80 -4.37 -6.24
C LEU A 178 -7.04 -3.93 -5.47
N ALA A 179 -8.06 -3.41 -6.16
CA ALA A 179 -9.32 -3.03 -5.53
C ALA A 179 -10.02 -4.24 -4.89
N ALA A 180 -10.02 -5.38 -5.56
CA ALA A 180 -10.59 -6.61 -5.02
C ALA A 180 -9.86 -7.07 -3.76
N LYS A 181 -8.54 -7.04 -3.76
CA LYS A 181 -7.72 -7.40 -2.59
C LYS A 181 -7.90 -6.42 -1.44
N LEU A 182 -7.95 -5.13 -1.75
CA LEU A 182 -8.09 -4.07 -0.74
C LEU A 182 -9.42 -4.19 0.00
N THR A 183 -10.50 -4.44 -0.73
CA THR A 183 -11.87 -4.46 -0.20
C THR A 183 -12.35 -5.85 0.22
N SER A 184 -11.65 -6.91 -0.16
CA SER A 184 -12.07 -8.32 0.00
C SER A 184 -13.35 -8.69 -0.76
N TRP A 185 -13.62 -7.99 -1.86
CA TRP A 185 -14.74 -8.27 -2.77
C TRP A 185 -14.20 -8.69 -4.13
N LYS A 186 -15.00 -9.55 -4.83
CA LYS A 186 -14.70 -9.98 -6.21
C LYS A 186 -15.33 -9.07 -7.24
#